data_85e808e317daeb97acbefbd29a6c9458
#
_entry.id   85e808e317daeb97acbefbd29a6c9458
#
_cell.length_a   1.000
_cell.length_b   1.000
_cell.length_c   1.000
_cell.angle_alpha   90.00
_cell.angle_beta   90.00
_cell.angle_gamma   90.00
#
_symmetry.space_group_name_H-M   'P 1'
#
loop_
_entity.id
_entity.type
_entity.pdbx_description
1 polymer ?
#
loop_
_entity_poly.entity_id
_entity_poly.type
_entity_poly.pdbx_seq_one_letter_code
_entity_poly.pdbx_strand_id
1 'polypeptide(L)'
;MLYYSPQIWCSDDTDAIERLSIQEGTAMLYPLSAVGAHVSDCPNHITGRTVPFQTRGHIALAGTFGYELDITRISEADRAQIPEQAVMYHKYNELIREGDYDRIASWRENHFYDCWQVTDKEKSEALLTYVQVLARPNVKSRRIRWKNLISGRFY
;
A
#
# COMPACT_ATOMS: atom_id res chain seq x y z
N MET A 1 -7.81 -23.19 3.49
CA MET A 1 -6.40 -22.80 3.29
C MET A 1 -5.96 -21.80 4.35
N LEU A 2 -6.60 -20.66 4.53
CA LEU A 2 -6.21 -19.61 5.50
C LEU A 2 -6.21 -20.07 6.97
N TYR A 3 -6.92 -21.15 7.30
CA TYR A 3 -6.87 -21.73 8.64
C TYR A 3 -5.47 -22.25 9.02
N TYR A 4 -4.74 -22.83 8.05
CA TYR A 4 -3.40 -23.38 8.27
C TYR A 4 -2.27 -22.44 7.81
N SER A 5 -2.59 -21.51 6.90
CA SER A 5 -1.65 -20.55 6.34
C SER A 5 -2.37 -19.19 6.27
N PRO A 6 -2.31 -18.39 7.34
CA PRO A 6 -3.09 -17.15 7.45
C PRO A 6 -2.59 -16.02 6.56
N GLN A 7 -1.44 -16.18 5.91
CA GLN A 7 -0.85 -15.17 5.03
C GLN A 7 -0.61 -15.75 3.63
N ILE A 8 -0.78 -14.91 2.63
CA ILE A 8 -0.52 -15.18 1.22
C ILE A 8 0.63 -14.28 0.77
N TRP A 9 1.68 -14.89 0.20
CA TRP A 9 2.84 -14.14 -0.32
C TRP A 9 2.51 -13.26 -1.52
N CYS A 10 1.49 -13.58 -2.27
CA CYS A 10 0.93 -12.92 -3.45
C CYS A 10 1.79 -13.08 -4.72
N SER A 11 3.07 -12.75 -4.71
CA SER A 11 3.97 -12.83 -5.86
C SER A 11 5.42 -12.64 -5.45
N ASP A 12 6.34 -13.30 -6.15
CA ASP A 12 7.78 -13.06 -6.06
C ASP A 12 8.20 -11.76 -6.77
N ASP A 13 7.31 -11.15 -7.54
CA ASP A 13 7.54 -9.80 -8.03
C ASP A 13 7.31 -8.79 -6.92
N THR A 14 8.43 -8.28 -6.39
CA THR A 14 8.49 -7.38 -5.25
C THR A 14 8.66 -5.91 -5.66
N ASP A 15 8.63 -5.61 -6.96
CA ASP A 15 8.64 -4.23 -7.44
C ASP A 15 7.44 -3.44 -6.91
N ALA A 16 7.69 -2.30 -6.28
CA ALA A 16 6.63 -1.55 -5.61
C ALA A 16 5.50 -1.09 -6.56
N ILE A 17 5.80 -0.83 -7.81
CA ILE A 17 4.78 -0.41 -8.79
C ILE A 17 3.96 -1.60 -9.28
N GLU A 18 4.61 -2.75 -9.55
CA GLU A 18 3.89 -3.99 -9.87
C GLU A 18 3.04 -4.46 -8.69
N ARG A 19 3.53 -4.26 -7.46
CA ARG A 19 2.79 -4.56 -6.22
C ARG A 19 1.46 -3.82 -6.11
N LEU A 20 1.30 -2.62 -6.68
CA LEU A 20 0.01 -1.93 -6.74
C LEU A 20 -1.06 -2.84 -7.36
N SER A 21 -0.76 -3.45 -8.50
CA SER A 21 -1.68 -4.36 -9.20
C SER A 21 -1.84 -5.71 -8.50
N ILE A 22 -0.75 -6.25 -7.96
CA ILE A 22 -0.73 -7.55 -7.27
C ILE A 22 -1.55 -7.47 -5.98
N GLN A 23 -1.33 -6.44 -5.17
CA GLN A 23 -2.04 -6.24 -3.90
C GLN A 23 -3.51 -5.91 -4.14
N GLU A 24 -3.83 -5.04 -5.11
CA GLU A 24 -5.20 -4.76 -5.53
C GLU A 24 -5.94 -6.04 -5.94
N GLY A 25 -5.34 -6.83 -6.84
CA GLY A 25 -5.94 -8.08 -7.32
C GLY A 25 -6.16 -9.10 -6.21
N THR A 26 -5.21 -9.21 -5.27
CA THR A 26 -5.33 -10.08 -4.11
C THR A 26 -6.42 -9.61 -3.15
N ALA A 27 -6.51 -8.29 -2.89
CA ALA A 27 -7.49 -7.68 -2.01
C ALA A 27 -8.95 -7.81 -2.51
N MET A 28 -9.16 -8.07 -3.81
CA MET A 28 -10.49 -8.38 -4.34
C MET A 28 -11.02 -9.75 -3.90
N LEU A 29 -10.16 -10.67 -3.49
CA LEU A 29 -10.50 -12.05 -3.15
C LEU A 29 -10.20 -12.41 -1.69
N TYR A 30 -9.26 -11.73 -1.05
CA TYR A 30 -8.77 -12.03 0.27
C TYR A 30 -8.70 -10.76 1.13
N PRO A 31 -8.93 -10.86 2.46
CA PRO A 31 -8.80 -9.72 3.35
C PRO A 31 -7.35 -9.21 3.39
N LEU A 32 -7.16 -7.92 3.60
CA LEU A 32 -5.82 -7.31 3.70
C LEU A 32 -4.96 -7.95 4.80
N SER A 33 -5.58 -8.48 5.86
CA SER A 33 -4.90 -9.23 6.91
C SER A 33 -4.16 -10.47 6.43
N ALA A 34 -4.56 -11.01 5.27
CA ALA A 34 -3.91 -12.17 4.65
C ALA A 34 -2.87 -11.79 3.57
N VAL A 35 -2.83 -10.53 3.15
CA VAL A 35 -1.95 -10.05 2.09
C VAL A 35 -0.54 -9.82 2.64
N GLY A 36 0.45 -10.57 2.19
CA GLY A 36 1.87 -10.28 2.44
C GLY A 36 2.29 -9.04 1.66
N ALA A 37 2.59 -7.95 2.38
CA ALA A 37 3.08 -6.72 1.80
C ALA A 37 4.41 -6.32 2.46
N HIS A 38 5.41 -5.93 1.64
CA HIS A 38 6.75 -5.72 2.16
C HIS A 38 7.51 -4.69 1.33
N VAL A 39 8.47 -4.05 1.97
CA VAL A 39 9.46 -3.17 1.37
C VAL A 39 10.63 -4.04 0.91
N SER A 40 10.85 -4.11 -0.41
CA SER A 40 11.92 -4.92 -1.00
C SER A 40 13.14 -4.10 -1.34
N ASP A 41 14.19 -4.78 -1.78
CA ASP A 41 15.43 -4.19 -2.26
C ASP A 41 15.24 -3.27 -3.47
N CYS A 42 16.17 -2.36 -3.65
CA CYS A 42 16.14 -1.38 -4.72
C CYS A 42 17.57 -1.11 -5.23
N PRO A 43 17.84 -1.18 -6.56
CA PRO A 43 16.88 -1.48 -7.65
C PRO A 43 16.22 -2.85 -7.52
N ASN A 44 14.96 -2.97 -7.96
CA ASN A 44 14.26 -4.25 -7.93
C ASN A 44 14.96 -5.28 -8.82
N HIS A 45 15.12 -6.51 -8.34
CA HIS A 45 15.89 -7.56 -9.03
C HIS A 45 15.21 -8.10 -10.29
N ILE A 46 13.88 -7.96 -10.43
CA ILE A 46 13.13 -8.41 -11.62
C ILE A 46 13.04 -7.30 -12.64
N THR A 47 12.58 -6.10 -12.23
CA THR A 47 12.27 -5.00 -13.15
C THR A 47 13.42 -4.02 -13.35
N GLY A 48 14.42 -4.02 -12.46
CA GLY A 48 15.49 -3.01 -12.40
C GLY A 48 15.01 -1.62 -11.98
N ARG A 49 13.74 -1.46 -11.62
CA ARG A 49 13.14 -0.19 -11.26
C ARG A 49 13.64 0.31 -9.90
N THR A 50 13.86 1.63 -9.84
CA THR A 50 14.19 2.32 -8.59
C THR A 50 12.98 3.12 -8.13
N VAL A 51 12.53 2.86 -6.90
CA VAL A 51 11.41 3.56 -6.25
C VAL A 51 11.88 4.08 -4.89
N PRO A 52 11.56 5.34 -4.53
CA PRO A 52 11.94 5.91 -3.23
C PRO A 52 11.51 5.03 -2.05
N PHE A 53 12.33 4.94 -1.01
CA PHE A 53 12.09 4.10 0.17
C PHE A 53 10.76 4.41 0.85
N GLN A 54 10.44 5.70 1.00
CA GLN A 54 9.16 6.16 1.54
C GLN A 54 7.97 5.65 0.72
N THR A 55 8.04 5.74 -0.61
CA THR A 55 6.96 5.26 -1.50
C THR A 55 6.77 3.75 -1.38
N ARG A 56 7.88 2.98 -1.31
CA ARG A 56 7.82 1.52 -1.09
C ARG A 56 7.11 1.20 0.23
N GLY A 57 7.42 1.95 1.30
CA GLY A 57 6.76 1.80 2.60
C GLY A 57 5.26 2.10 2.54
N HIS A 58 4.84 3.19 1.87
CA HIS A 58 3.42 3.52 1.74
C HIS A 58 2.64 2.45 0.96
N ILE A 59 3.22 1.88 -0.08
CA ILE A 59 2.60 0.79 -0.85
C ILE A 59 2.49 -0.47 0.00
N ALA A 60 3.50 -0.79 0.80
CA ALA A 60 3.50 -1.95 1.68
C ALA A 60 2.47 -1.86 2.83
N LEU A 61 1.91 -0.69 3.13
CA LEU A 61 0.82 -0.54 4.11
C LEU A 61 -0.50 -1.19 3.66
N ALA A 62 -0.61 -1.66 2.42
CA ALA A 62 -1.81 -2.35 1.91
C ALA A 62 -1.89 -3.84 2.32
N GLY A 63 -1.34 -4.22 3.46
CA GLY A 63 -1.37 -5.60 3.94
C GLY A 63 -0.57 -5.81 5.21
N THR A 64 -0.09 -7.03 5.43
CA THR A 64 0.84 -7.36 6.52
C THR A 64 2.22 -6.83 6.16
N PHE A 65 2.60 -5.73 6.80
CA PHE A 65 3.81 -4.98 6.52
C PHE A 65 5.08 -5.71 6.99
N GLY A 66 6.15 -5.61 6.21
CA GLY A 66 7.47 -6.10 6.57
C GLY A 66 8.57 -5.60 5.65
N TYR A 67 9.78 -6.07 5.87
CA TYR A 67 10.94 -5.77 5.04
C TYR A 67 11.50 -7.07 4.45
N GLU A 68 11.68 -7.09 3.14
CA GLU A 68 12.35 -8.15 2.41
C GLU A 68 13.58 -7.57 1.70
N LEU A 69 14.57 -7.23 2.50
CA LEU A 69 15.81 -6.63 2.04
C LEU A 69 16.92 -6.80 3.07
N ASP A 70 18.17 -6.64 2.64
CA ASP A 70 19.31 -6.58 3.54
C ASP A 70 19.45 -5.16 4.10
N ILE A 71 19.00 -4.95 5.34
CA ILE A 71 19.05 -3.64 6.01
C ILE A 71 20.47 -3.10 6.23
N THR A 72 21.50 -3.95 6.12
CA THR A 72 22.89 -3.53 6.25
C THR A 72 23.42 -2.89 4.96
N ARG A 73 22.77 -3.14 3.83
CA ARG A 73 23.16 -2.69 2.49
C ARG A 73 22.44 -1.46 1.99
N ILE A 74 21.31 -1.09 2.60
CA ILE A 74 20.58 0.13 2.24
C ILE A 74 21.32 1.38 2.70
N SER A 75 21.02 2.53 2.09
CA SER A 75 21.59 3.82 2.46
C SER A 75 21.26 4.19 3.91
N GLU A 76 22.09 5.01 4.54
CA GLU A 76 21.81 5.55 5.88
C GLU A 76 20.51 6.37 5.90
N ALA A 77 20.25 7.12 4.83
CA ALA A 77 19.03 7.91 4.67
C ALA A 77 17.76 7.04 4.59
N ASP A 78 17.82 5.88 3.91
CA ASP A 78 16.71 4.93 3.87
C ASP A 78 16.54 4.23 5.23
N ARG A 79 17.64 3.82 5.85
CA ARG A 79 17.60 3.17 7.17
C ARG A 79 17.01 4.08 8.25
N ALA A 80 17.27 5.38 8.19
CA ALA A 80 16.71 6.36 9.10
C ALA A 80 15.17 6.49 9.01
N GLN A 81 14.54 6.04 7.92
CA GLN A 81 13.09 6.07 7.73
C GLN A 81 12.39 4.83 8.31
N ILE A 82 13.11 3.74 8.62
CA ILE A 82 12.53 2.50 9.15
C ILE A 82 11.71 2.73 10.42
N PRO A 83 12.19 3.46 11.44
CA PRO A 83 11.40 3.70 12.64
C PRO A 83 10.08 4.42 12.36
N GLU A 84 10.06 5.40 11.46
CA GLU A 84 8.85 6.15 11.08
C GLU A 84 7.84 5.23 10.37
N GLN A 85 8.30 4.40 9.44
CA GLN A 85 7.44 3.42 8.76
C GLN A 85 6.86 2.39 9.75
N ALA A 86 7.65 1.92 10.71
CA ALA A 86 7.19 1.01 11.75
C ALA A 86 6.11 1.66 12.65
N VAL A 87 6.33 2.91 13.07
CA VAL A 87 5.34 3.68 13.85
C VAL A 87 4.04 3.86 13.05
N MET A 88 4.13 4.20 11.79
CA MET A 88 2.98 4.34 10.90
C MET A 88 2.20 3.01 10.78
N TYR A 89 2.90 1.90 10.55
CA TYR A 89 2.28 0.59 10.49
C TYR A 89 1.59 0.21 11.81
N HIS A 90 2.25 0.40 12.95
CA HIS A 90 1.65 0.12 14.26
C HIS A 90 0.42 0.97 14.53
N LYS A 91 0.41 2.23 14.08
CA LYS A 91 -0.74 3.12 14.22
C LYS A 91 -1.95 2.64 13.43
N TYR A 92 -1.76 2.18 12.20
CA TYR A 92 -2.85 1.84 11.28
C TYR A 92 -3.08 0.33 11.11
N ASN A 93 -2.30 -0.52 11.77
CA ASN A 93 -2.34 -1.97 11.59
C ASN A 93 -3.75 -2.56 11.84
N GLU A 94 -4.43 -2.15 12.91
CA GLU A 94 -5.77 -2.63 13.21
C GLU A 94 -6.76 -2.20 12.12
N LEU A 95 -6.74 -0.92 11.73
CA LEU A 95 -7.57 -0.42 10.66
C LEU A 95 -7.34 -1.17 9.33
N ILE A 96 -6.07 -1.42 8.97
CA ILE A 96 -5.72 -2.13 7.73
C ILE A 96 -6.23 -3.59 7.76
N ARG A 97 -6.14 -4.25 8.91
CA ARG A 97 -6.50 -5.68 9.03
C ARG A 97 -7.98 -5.93 9.14
N GLU A 98 -8.71 -5.07 9.83
CA GLU A 98 -10.11 -5.28 10.20
C GLU A 98 -11.09 -4.38 9.42
N GLY A 99 -10.58 -3.33 8.79
CA GLY A 99 -11.38 -2.35 8.06
C GLY A 99 -11.90 -2.86 6.71
N ASP A 100 -12.82 -2.09 6.15
CA ASP A 100 -13.37 -2.34 4.82
C ASP A 100 -12.46 -1.69 3.76
N TYR A 101 -12.01 -2.50 2.81
CA TYR A 101 -11.17 -2.05 1.70
C TYR A 101 -12.02 -1.56 0.53
N ASP A 102 -11.73 -0.36 0.06
CA ASP A 102 -12.34 0.24 -1.14
C ASP A 102 -11.28 0.63 -2.17
N ARG A 103 -11.32 0.04 -3.34
CA ARG A 103 -10.61 0.55 -4.50
C ARG A 103 -11.27 1.82 -4.99
N ILE A 104 -10.50 2.91 -5.07
CA ILE A 104 -10.97 4.21 -5.60
C ILE A 104 -10.55 4.37 -7.05
N ALA A 105 -9.30 4.02 -7.36
CA ALA A 105 -8.76 4.06 -8.70
C ALA A 105 -7.64 3.03 -8.85
N SER A 106 -7.55 2.41 -10.04
CA SER A 106 -6.47 1.51 -10.40
C SER A 106 -5.59 2.14 -11.48
N TRP A 107 -4.28 2.12 -11.27
CA TRP A 107 -3.32 2.59 -12.27
C TRP A 107 -3.33 1.74 -13.54
N ARG A 108 -3.73 0.47 -13.45
CA ARG A 108 -3.94 -0.40 -14.62
C ARG A 108 -4.99 0.14 -15.58
N GLU A 109 -6.02 0.81 -15.03
CA GLU A 109 -7.12 1.38 -15.82
C GLU A 109 -6.80 2.79 -16.32
N ASN A 110 -6.22 3.63 -15.45
CA ASN A 110 -6.00 5.03 -15.74
C ASN A 110 -4.57 5.38 -16.21
N HIS A 111 -3.58 4.48 -16.00
CA HIS A 111 -2.18 4.61 -16.35
C HIS A 111 -1.41 5.77 -15.69
N PHE A 112 -1.93 6.33 -14.58
CA PHE A 112 -1.34 7.49 -13.92
C PHE A 112 -1.12 7.32 -12.44
N TYR A 113 -2.08 6.74 -11.73
CA TYR A 113 -2.07 6.67 -10.29
C TYR A 113 -2.89 5.49 -9.79
N ASP A 114 -2.58 5.08 -8.60
CA ASP A 114 -3.36 4.15 -7.82
C ASP A 114 -3.95 4.84 -6.60
N CYS A 115 -5.12 4.41 -6.14
CA CYS A 115 -5.75 4.96 -4.95
C CYS A 115 -6.70 3.95 -4.32
N TRP A 116 -6.51 3.70 -3.03
CA TRP A 116 -7.40 2.87 -2.23
C TRP A 116 -7.64 3.50 -0.86
N GLN A 117 -8.66 3.00 -0.19
CA GLN A 117 -9.06 3.44 1.14
C GLN A 117 -9.35 2.21 1.99
N VAL A 118 -9.06 2.31 3.28
CA VAL A 118 -9.54 1.39 4.31
C VAL A 118 -10.32 2.20 5.34
N THR A 119 -11.51 1.73 5.70
CA THR A 119 -12.40 2.42 6.64
C THR A 119 -12.77 1.47 7.78
N ASP A 120 -12.76 1.93 9.02
CA ASP A 120 -13.21 1.14 10.16
C ASP A 120 -14.71 0.81 10.07
N LYS A 121 -15.16 -0.20 10.83
CA LYS A 121 -16.56 -0.67 10.81
C LYS A 121 -17.55 0.39 11.29
N GLU A 122 -17.13 1.24 12.21
CA GLU A 122 -17.91 2.34 12.78
C GLU A 122 -17.90 3.60 11.89
N LYS A 123 -17.11 3.58 10.83
CA LYS A 123 -16.88 4.73 9.93
C LYS A 123 -16.42 5.97 10.67
N SER A 124 -15.58 5.79 11.66
CA SER A 124 -15.01 6.85 12.49
C SER A 124 -13.61 7.25 12.07
N GLU A 125 -12.88 6.32 11.44
CA GLU A 125 -11.54 6.51 10.92
C GLU A 125 -11.41 5.91 9.51
N ALA A 126 -10.62 6.56 8.67
CA ALA A 126 -10.29 6.04 7.34
C ALA A 126 -8.86 6.42 6.95
N LEU A 127 -8.17 5.50 6.30
CA LEU A 127 -6.85 5.70 5.71
C LEU A 127 -6.97 5.64 4.19
N LEU A 128 -6.60 6.74 3.53
CA LEU A 128 -6.53 6.81 2.06
C LEU A 128 -5.07 6.81 1.64
N THR A 129 -4.72 5.89 0.75
CA THR A 129 -3.41 5.86 0.11
C THR A 129 -3.54 6.27 -1.35
N TYR A 130 -2.73 7.24 -1.77
CA TYR A 130 -2.63 7.71 -3.14
C TYR A 130 -1.19 7.58 -3.62
N VAL A 131 -0.99 6.89 -4.74
CA VAL A 131 0.33 6.69 -5.35
C VAL A 131 0.33 7.23 -6.77
N GLN A 132 1.08 8.29 -7.00
CA GLN A 132 1.31 8.82 -8.34
C GLN A 132 2.38 7.97 -9.04
N VAL A 133 1.97 7.18 -10.03
CA VAL A 133 2.89 6.33 -10.82
C VAL A 133 3.52 7.11 -11.95
N LEU A 134 2.73 7.92 -12.66
CA LEU A 134 3.19 8.68 -13.81
C LEU A 134 2.73 10.14 -13.72
N ALA A 135 3.67 11.08 -13.78
CA ALA A 135 3.39 12.50 -13.86
C ALA A 135 3.41 12.98 -15.33
N ARG A 136 2.51 13.91 -15.65
CA ARG A 136 2.50 14.62 -16.93
C ARG A 136 2.52 16.13 -16.70
N PRO A 137 3.13 16.92 -17.58
CA PRO A 137 3.03 18.37 -17.49
C PRO A 137 1.57 18.83 -17.69
N ASN A 138 1.21 19.94 -17.06
CA ASN A 138 -0.12 20.58 -17.17
C ASN A 138 -1.32 19.70 -16.81
N VAL A 139 -1.15 18.73 -15.87
CA VAL A 139 -2.26 17.95 -15.36
C VAL A 139 -3.17 18.85 -14.51
N LYS A 140 -4.47 18.83 -14.81
CA LYS A 140 -5.48 19.50 -14.00
C LYS A 140 -5.52 18.91 -12.59
N SER A 141 -5.88 19.72 -11.59
CA SER A 141 -6.10 19.24 -10.22
C SER A 141 -7.10 18.07 -10.21
N ARG A 142 -6.79 17.06 -9.42
CA ARG A 142 -7.62 15.87 -9.29
C ARG A 142 -8.35 15.90 -7.95
N ARG A 143 -9.65 15.56 -7.99
CA ARG A 143 -10.45 15.38 -6.78
C ARG A 143 -10.60 13.89 -6.53
N ILE A 144 -10.19 13.44 -5.34
CA ILE A 144 -10.43 12.09 -4.84
C ILE A 144 -11.66 12.14 -3.94
N ARG A 145 -12.60 11.23 -4.17
CA ARG A 145 -13.79 11.11 -3.32
C ARG A 145 -13.62 9.91 -2.39
N TRP A 146 -13.73 10.17 -1.12
CA TRP A 146 -13.83 9.14 -0.11
C TRP A 146 -15.10 8.31 -0.31
N LYS A 147 -15.02 7.02 0.03
CA LYS A 147 -16.16 6.10 0.00
C LYS A 147 -16.57 5.72 1.42
N ASN A 148 -17.78 5.23 1.56
CA ASN A 148 -18.31 4.61 2.79
C ASN A 148 -18.21 5.45 4.08
N LEU A 149 -17.95 6.76 3.99
CA LEU A 149 -17.98 7.66 5.13
C LEU A 149 -19.39 8.15 5.45
N ILE A 150 -19.63 8.57 6.69
CA ILE A 150 -20.92 9.10 7.14
C ILE A 150 -21.12 10.51 6.55
N SER A 151 -22.19 10.69 5.77
CA SER A 151 -22.50 12.00 5.18
C SER A 151 -22.77 13.04 6.27
N GLY A 152 -22.18 14.23 6.10
CA GLY A 152 -22.35 15.35 7.04
C GLY A 152 -21.45 15.29 8.27
N ARG A 153 -20.59 14.29 8.41
CA ARG A 153 -19.55 14.25 9.45
C ARG A 153 -18.24 14.83 8.93
N PHE A 154 -17.50 15.55 9.81
CA PHE A 154 -16.12 15.98 9.55
C PHE A 154 -15.13 14.89 10.01
N TYR A 155 -14.09 14.66 9.24
CA TYR A 155 -13.04 13.67 9.47
C TYR A 155 -11.67 14.34 9.53
#